data_8074465801e8c42e9273c81a227106c3
#
_entry.id   8074465801e8c42e9273c81a227106c3
#
_cell.length_a   1.000
_cell.length_b   1.000
_cell.length_c   1.000
_cell.angle_alpha   90.00
_cell.angle_beta   90.00
_cell.angle_gamma   90.00
#
_symmetry.space_group_name_H-M   'P 1'
#
loop_
_entity.id
_entity.type
_entity.pdbx_description
1 polymer ?
#
loop_
_entity_poly.entity_id
_entity_poly.type
_entity_poly.pdbx_seq_one_letter_code
_entity_poly.pdbx_strand_id
1 'polypeptide(L)'
;MVKIVVSRKIPDKFYQQLSKLGDVVMWQKSLVPMPKDQFVTALRDADACFITLSEQIDAEILAQSPNLKVIANMAVGYDNIDVESATANNVVVTNTPNVLTETTAELGFTLMLAIARRIVEAEKYVEADAWQSWGPYLLSGKDVFNSTIGIYGMGDIGKAFARRLQGFNTNILYHNRSRHKDAEADFNATYVSFETLLAESDFIICTAPLTKETHHKFNAEAFEQMKNDAIFINIGRGQIVDETALIDALDNKEILACGLDVLGNEPIDHTHPLMGRDNVLITPHIGSASVTTRDNMIQLCINNIEAVMTNQVPHTPVN
;
A
#
# COMPACT_ATOMS: atom_id res chain seq x y z
N MET A 1 21.29 25.97 -13.61
CA MET A 1 19.79 25.92 -13.58
C MET A 1 19.46 24.61 -12.89
N VAL A 2 18.52 24.59 -11.96
CA VAL A 2 18.10 23.35 -11.28
C VAL A 2 17.55 22.37 -12.30
N LYS A 3 17.98 21.12 -12.25
CA LYS A 3 17.47 20.05 -13.11
C LYS A 3 16.64 19.06 -12.28
N ILE A 4 15.39 18.83 -12.70
CA ILE A 4 14.41 17.99 -12.01
C ILE A 4 14.03 16.82 -12.91
N VAL A 5 14.23 15.59 -12.44
CA VAL A 5 13.79 14.37 -13.13
C VAL A 5 12.46 13.90 -12.56
N VAL A 6 11.48 13.63 -13.43
CA VAL A 6 10.15 13.12 -13.05
C VAL A 6 9.92 11.77 -13.73
N SER A 7 9.88 10.70 -12.96
CA SER A 7 9.87 9.31 -13.45
C SER A 7 8.57 8.85 -14.09
N ARG A 8 7.52 9.66 -14.00
CA ARG A 8 6.19 9.42 -14.59
C ARG A 8 5.61 10.69 -15.17
N LYS A 9 4.71 10.55 -16.15
CA LYS A 9 3.90 11.68 -16.61
C LYS A 9 2.92 12.08 -15.50
N ILE A 10 3.02 13.33 -15.08
CA ILE A 10 2.07 13.98 -14.15
C ILE A 10 1.20 14.99 -14.92
N PRO A 11 0.03 15.42 -14.36
CA PRO A 11 -0.82 16.42 -14.98
C PRO A 11 -0.09 17.75 -15.26
N ASP A 12 -0.44 18.41 -16.36
CA ASP A 12 0.23 19.62 -16.83
C ASP A 12 0.27 20.74 -15.78
N LYS A 13 -0.78 20.88 -14.96
CA LYS A 13 -0.81 21.88 -13.87
C LYS A 13 0.35 21.73 -12.88
N PHE A 14 0.82 20.52 -12.62
CA PHE A 14 1.94 20.22 -11.75
C PHE A 14 3.28 20.30 -12.46
N TYR A 15 3.33 19.87 -13.73
CA TYR A 15 4.50 20.07 -14.56
C TYR A 15 4.87 21.56 -14.67
N GLN A 16 3.87 22.44 -14.87
CA GLN A 16 4.08 23.89 -14.93
C GLN A 16 4.59 24.47 -13.59
N GLN A 17 4.23 23.89 -12.45
CA GLN A 17 4.79 24.30 -11.16
C GLN A 17 6.28 23.93 -11.07
N LEU A 18 6.64 22.68 -11.36
CA LEU A 18 8.04 22.24 -11.37
C LEU A 18 8.89 23.04 -12.37
N SER A 19 8.35 23.36 -13.55
CA SER A 19 9.05 24.15 -14.57
C SER A 19 9.41 25.58 -14.15
N LYS A 20 8.76 26.12 -13.10
CA LYS A 20 9.15 27.40 -12.50
C LYS A 20 10.39 27.27 -11.60
N LEU A 21 10.66 26.07 -11.11
CA LEU A 21 11.82 25.80 -10.25
C LEU A 21 13.08 25.48 -11.06
N GLY A 22 12.93 24.94 -12.28
CA GLY A 22 14.07 24.56 -13.10
C GLY A 22 13.72 23.87 -14.40
N ASP A 23 14.71 23.24 -15.02
CA ASP A 23 14.55 22.39 -16.21
C ASP A 23 14.01 21.02 -15.78
N VAL A 24 12.90 20.59 -16.39
CA VAL A 24 12.16 19.36 -16.02
C VAL A 24 12.27 18.31 -17.12
N VAL A 25 12.96 17.23 -16.80
CA VAL A 25 13.01 16.00 -17.63
C VAL A 25 11.94 15.04 -17.13
N MET A 26 10.78 15.04 -17.80
CA MET A 26 9.64 14.21 -17.41
C MET A 26 9.44 13.04 -18.38
N TRP A 27 9.30 11.83 -17.84
CA TRP A 27 8.88 10.67 -18.61
C TRP A 27 7.44 10.84 -19.10
N GLN A 28 7.23 10.58 -20.42
CA GLN A 28 5.96 10.92 -21.07
C GLN A 28 4.87 9.84 -20.94
N LYS A 29 5.12 8.75 -20.21
CA LYS A 29 4.14 7.70 -19.96
C LYS A 29 3.74 7.70 -18.48
N SER A 30 2.43 7.56 -18.21
CA SER A 30 1.87 7.54 -16.85
C SER A 30 1.88 6.14 -16.22
N LEU A 31 1.63 5.09 -17.04
CA LEU A 31 1.45 3.71 -16.57
C LEU A 31 2.66 2.81 -16.79
N VAL A 32 3.63 3.26 -17.59
CA VAL A 32 4.85 2.50 -17.88
C VAL A 32 6.03 3.20 -17.23
N PRO A 33 6.84 2.50 -16.41
CA PRO A 33 8.02 3.10 -15.78
C PRO A 33 9.02 3.61 -16.83
N MET A 34 9.79 4.65 -16.45
CA MET A 34 10.97 5.03 -17.20
C MET A 34 11.94 3.85 -17.18
N PRO A 35 12.50 3.41 -18.32
CA PRO A 35 13.51 2.35 -18.34
C PRO A 35 14.69 2.69 -17.41
N LYS A 36 15.19 1.69 -16.66
CA LYS A 36 16.22 1.90 -15.62
C LYS A 36 17.45 2.63 -16.15
N ASP A 37 17.94 2.27 -17.33
CA ASP A 37 19.08 2.89 -17.99
C ASP A 37 18.87 4.38 -18.30
N GLN A 38 17.66 4.73 -18.79
CA GLN A 38 17.29 6.12 -19.06
C GLN A 38 17.11 6.91 -17.76
N PHE A 39 16.51 6.31 -16.74
CA PHE A 39 16.32 6.92 -15.43
C PHE A 39 17.67 7.24 -14.78
N VAL A 40 18.58 6.27 -14.71
CA VAL A 40 19.96 6.45 -14.19
C VAL A 40 20.71 7.52 -14.98
N THR A 41 20.59 7.51 -16.31
CA THR A 41 21.21 8.53 -17.17
C THR A 41 20.66 9.93 -16.88
N ALA A 42 19.35 10.06 -16.67
CA ALA A 42 18.73 11.35 -16.37
C ALA A 42 19.15 11.88 -14.98
N LEU A 43 19.43 10.99 -14.01
CA LEU A 43 19.83 11.38 -12.65
C LEU A 43 21.28 11.87 -12.53
N ARG A 44 22.17 11.54 -13.45
CA ARG A 44 23.62 11.88 -13.34
C ARG A 44 23.90 13.36 -13.11
N ASP A 45 23.11 14.23 -13.68
CA ASP A 45 23.25 15.69 -13.57
C ASP A 45 22.02 16.37 -12.96
N ALA A 46 21.10 15.58 -12.36
CA ALA A 46 19.90 16.09 -11.71
C ALA A 46 20.17 16.62 -10.30
N ASP A 47 19.51 17.72 -9.93
CA ASP A 47 19.51 18.26 -8.57
C ASP A 47 18.35 17.67 -7.72
N ALA A 48 17.24 17.28 -8.37
CA ALA A 48 16.07 16.71 -7.72
C ALA A 48 15.44 15.60 -8.55
N CYS A 49 14.85 14.61 -7.88
CA CYS A 49 13.98 13.67 -8.57
C CYS A 49 12.64 13.51 -7.86
N PHE A 50 11.61 13.42 -8.69
CA PHE A 50 10.25 13.02 -8.33
C PHE A 50 10.05 11.58 -8.80
N ILE A 51 9.84 10.65 -7.87
CA ILE A 51 9.67 9.23 -8.16
C ILE A 51 8.36 8.69 -7.60
N THR A 52 8.00 7.49 -8.00
CA THR A 52 6.94 6.68 -7.41
C THR A 52 7.53 5.48 -6.67
N LEU A 53 6.68 4.62 -6.12
CA LEU A 53 7.10 3.37 -5.46
C LEU A 53 7.77 2.35 -6.42
N SER A 54 7.68 2.56 -7.74
CA SER A 54 8.20 1.61 -8.74
C SER A 54 9.69 1.80 -9.03
N GLU A 55 10.25 2.97 -8.76
CA GLU A 55 11.67 3.26 -8.98
C GLU A 55 12.47 2.82 -7.76
N GLN A 56 13.49 1.96 -7.98
CA GLN A 56 14.45 1.56 -6.95
C GLN A 56 15.64 2.51 -6.97
N ILE A 57 15.96 3.09 -5.80
CA ILE A 57 17.13 3.96 -5.61
C ILE A 57 18.10 3.27 -4.63
N ASP A 58 19.11 2.62 -5.17
CA ASP A 58 20.17 1.94 -4.42
C ASP A 58 21.44 2.82 -4.30
N ALA A 59 22.42 2.33 -3.55
CA ALA A 59 23.71 2.99 -3.35
C ALA A 59 24.45 3.25 -4.67
N GLU A 60 24.30 2.37 -5.67
CA GLU A 60 24.97 2.53 -6.97
C GLU A 60 24.39 3.70 -7.76
N ILE A 61 23.07 3.85 -7.77
CA ILE A 61 22.38 4.98 -8.42
C ILE A 61 22.74 6.29 -7.74
N LEU A 62 22.79 6.32 -6.41
CA LEU A 62 23.18 7.51 -5.63
C LEU A 62 24.62 7.92 -5.91
N ALA A 63 25.54 6.97 -5.97
CA ALA A 63 26.96 7.24 -6.31
C ALA A 63 27.11 7.82 -7.73
N GLN A 64 26.22 7.49 -8.67
CA GLN A 64 26.21 8.02 -10.04
C GLN A 64 25.47 9.37 -10.18
N SER A 65 24.89 9.89 -9.10
CA SER A 65 24.04 11.11 -9.09
C SER A 65 24.63 12.18 -8.13
N PRO A 66 25.84 12.69 -8.38
CA PRO A 66 26.59 13.51 -7.42
C PRO A 66 25.98 14.89 -7.16
N ASN A 67 25.05 15.36 -7.97
CA ASN A 67 24.39 16.66 -7.82
C ASN A 67 23.02 16.53 -7.12
N LEU A 68 22.52 15.31 -6.93
CA LEU A 68 21.20 15.06 -6.37
C LEU A 68 21.12 15.55 -4.91
N LYS A 69 20.10 16.33 -4.60
CA LYS A 69 19.88 16.94 -3.28
C LYS A 69 18.61 16.41 -2.62
N VAL A 70 17.61 16.02 -3.44
CA VAL A 70 16.33 15.56 -2.91
C VAL A 70 15.71 14.48 -3.78
N ILE A 71 15.16 13.47 -3.12
CA ILE A 71 14.29 12.43 -3.68
C ILE A 71 12.89 12.64 -3.10
N ALA A 72 11.95 13.09 -3.94
CA ALA A 72 10.54 13.22 -3.55
C ALA A 72 9.79 11.96 -3.98
N ASN A 73 9.54 11.06 -3.04
CA ASN A 73 8.87 9.79 -3.27
C ASN A 73 7.35 9.95 -3.10
N MET A 74 6.59 9.75 -4.17
CA MET A 74 5.12 9.82 -4.17
C MET A 74 4.50 8.56 -3.53
N ALA A 75 4.86 8.26 -2.30
CA ALA A 75 4.37 7.14 -1.49
C ALA A 75 4.58 7.44 0.00
N VAL A 76 3.88 6.71 0.89
CA VAL A 76 4.20 6.73 2.34
C VAL A 76 5.39 5.82 2.64
N GLY A 77 5.34 4.58 2.13
CA GLY A 77 6.47 3.66 2.23
C GLY A 77 7.63 4.12 1.36
N TYR A 78 8.84 3.85 1.81
CA TYR A 78 10.08 4.24 1.13
C TYR A 78 11.10 3.08 1.11
N ASP A 79 10.59 1.87 1.19
CA ASP A 79 11.34 0.61 1.07
C ASP A 79 12.02 0.43 -0.30
N ASN A 80 11.63 1.22 -1.29
CA ASN A 80 12.27 1.34 -2.59
C ASN A 80 13.51 2.26 -2.63
N ILE A 81 13.92 2.87 -1.50
CA ILE A 81 15.03 3.81 -1.42
C ILE A 81 16.02 3.35 -0.34
N ASP A 82 17.29 3.28 -0.66
CA ASP A 82 18.39 3.12 0.31
C ASP A 82 18.61 4.45 1.04
N VAL A 83 17.86 4.65 2.13
CA VAL A 83 17.87 5.89 2.93
C VAL A 83 19.21 6.10 3.62
N GLU A 84 19.91 5.04 4.03
CA GLU A 84 21.23 5.15 4.66
C GLU A 84 22.25 5.68 3.64
N SER A 85 22.27 5.13 2.45
CA SER A 85 23.12 5.61 1.35
C SER A 85 22.73 7.03 0.90
N ALA A 86 21.44 7.38 0.87
CA ALA A 86 20.98 8.73 0.56
C ALA A 86 21.54 9.74 1.58
N THR A 87 21.44 9.41 2.87
CA THR A 87 21.98 10.24 3.96
C THR A 87 23.50 10.41 3.86
N ALA A 88 24.23 9.31 3.57
CA ALA A 88 25.69 9.37 3.39
C ALA A 88 26.12 10.25 2.20
N ASN A 89 25.26 10.39 1.19
CA ASN A 89 25.48 11.26 0.02
C ASN A 89 24.85 12.67 0.20
N ASN A 90 24.36 13.04 1.39
CA ASN A 90 23.66 14.29 1.68
C ASN A 90 22.42 14.51 0.80
N VAL A 91 21.72 13.46 0.43
CA VAL A 91 20.46 13.50 -0.33
C VAL A 91 19.31 13.39 0.65
N VAL A 92 18.41 14.39 0.63
CA VAL A 92 17.19 14.38 1.43
C VAL A 92 16.15 13.46 0.77
N VAL A 93 15.63 12.50 1.50
CA VAL A 93 14.51 11.66 1.09
C VAL A 93 13.22 12.21 1.71
N THR A 94 12.20 12.40 0.90
CA THR A 94 10.87 12.81 1.37
C THR A 94 9.80 11.85 0.89
N ASN A 95 8.73 11.72 1.65
CA ASN A 95 7.58 10.86 1.34
C ASN A 95 6.26 11.65 1.43
N THR A 96 5.10 10.98 1.29
CA THR A 96 3.78 11.62 1.32
C THR A 96 2.88 11.09 2.43
N PRO A 97 3.25 11.24 3.73
CA PRO A 97 2.44 10.83 4.86
C PRO A 97 1.18 11.71 4.99
N ASN A 98 0.17 11.21 5.70
CA ASN A 98 -1.09 11.87 6.06
C ASN A 98 -2.06 12.13 4.90
N VAL A 99 -1.59 12.44 3.70
CA VAL A 99 -2.44 12.82 2.55
C VAL A 99 -3.20 11.64 1.93
N LEU A 100 -2.78 10.39 2.18
CA LEU A 100 -3.40 9.20 1.61
C LEU A 100 -4.02 8.25 2.66
N THR A 101 -3.88 8.54 3.94
CA THR A 101 -4.32 7.70 5.06
C THR A 101 -5.78 7.26 4.91
N GLU A 102 -6.67 8.22 4.71
CA GLU A 102 -8.11 7.97 4.60
C GLU A 102 -8.46 7.13 3.38
N THR A 103 -7.89 7.47 2.22
CA THR A 103 -8.18 6.79 0.95
C THR A 103 -7.70 5.35 0.97
N THR A 104 -6.51 5.09 1.55
CA THR A 104 -5.98 3.73 1.68
C THR A 104 -6.81 2.89 2.65
N ALA A 105 -7.19 3.46 3.79
CA ALA A 105 -8.09 2.78 4.73
C ALA A 105 -9.47 2.49 4.13
N GLU A 106 -9.99 3.41 3.29
CA GLU A 106 -11.25 3.23 2.56
C GLU A 106 -11.18 2.07 1.57
N LEU A 107 -10.07 1.95 0.80
CA LEU A 107 -9.90 0.81 -0.09
C LEU A 107 -9.82 -0.50 0.69
N GLY A 108 -9.05 -0.57 1.78
CA GLY A 108 -8.98 -1.78 2.61
C GLY A 108 -10.34 -2.19 3.16
N PHE A 109 -11.14 -1.23 3.60
CA PHE A 109 -12.50 -1.45 4.06
C PHE A 109 -13.42 -1.94 2.91
N THR A 110 -13.26 -1.37 1.72
CA THR A 110 -13.97 -1.79 0.51
C THR A 110 -13.61 -3.22 0.12
N LEU A 111 -12.32 -3.57 0.10
CA LEU A 111 -11.85 -4.94 -0.19
C LEU A 111 -12.43 -5.94 0.81
N MET A 112 -12.41 -5.62 2.11
CA MET A 112 -12.98 -6.46 3.15
C MET A 112 -14.47 -6.73 2.90
N LEU A 113 -15.28 -5.71 2.66
CA LEU A 113 -16.70 -5.87 2.39
C LEU A 113 -16.96 -6.59 1.05
N ALA A 114 -16.20 -6.26 0.01
CA ALA A 114 -16.40 -6.83 -1.31
C ALA A 114 -16.10 -8.34 -1.34
N ILE A 115 -14.99 -8.78 -0.72
CA ILE A 115 -14.64 -10.21 -0.67
C ILE A 115 -15.56 -10.97 0.31
N ALA A 116 -15.87 -10.40 1.48
CA ALA A 116 -16.78 -11.00 2.45
C ALA A 116 -18.18 -11.27 1.87
N ARG A 117 -18.68 -10.37 1.03
CA ARG A 117 -20.02 -10.45 0.40
C ARG A 117 -19.96 -10.98 -1.04
N ARG A 118 -18.82 -11.49 -1.51
CA ARG A 118 -18.63 -12.12 -2.83
C ARG A 118 -19.09 -11.22 -4.00
N ILE A 119 -18.87 -9.90 -3.88
CA ILE A 119 -19.47 -8.91 -4.80
C ILE A 119 -18.97 -9.10 -6.23
N VAL A 120 -17.65 -9.31 -6.44
CA VAL A 120 -17.08 -9.48 -7.78
C VAL A 120 -17.52 -10.82 -8.41
N GLU A 121 -17.64 -11.88 -7.60
CA GLU A 121 -18.17 -13.17 -8.07
C GLU A 121 -19.64 -13.05 -8.44
N ALA A 122 -20.45 -12.33 -7.63
CA ALA A 122 -21.86 -12.10 -7.91
C ALA A 122 -22.07 -11.30 -9.21
N GLU A 123 -21.23 -10.32 -9.46
CA GLU A 123 -21.26 -9.54 -10.71
C GLU A 123 -20.95 -10.42 -11.92
N LYS A 124 -19.87 -11.21 -11.87
CA LYS A 124 -19.52 -12.18 -12.92
C LYS A 124 -20.62 -13.22 -13.16
N TYR A 125 -21.30 -13.66 -12.08
CA TYR A 125 -22.42 -14.58 -12.17
C TYR A 125 -23.60 -13.99 -12.96
N VAL A 126 -23.89 -12.69 -12.79
CA VAL A 126 -24.90 -11.98 -13.57
C VAL A 126 -24.46 -11.79 -15.03
N GLU A 127 -23.20 -11.38 -15.26
CA GLU A 127 -22.64 -11.20 -16.61
C GLU A 127 -22.62 -12.50 -17.43
N ALA A 128 -22.47 -13.65 -16.77
CA ALA A 128 -22.51 -14.97 -17.38
C ALA A 128 -23.92 -15.50 -17.67
N ASP A 129 -24.98 -14.68 -17.51
CA ASP A 129 -26.38 -15.10 -17.62
C ASP A 129 -26.76 -16.30 -16.72
N ALA A 130 -26.00 -16.52 -15.63
CA ALA A 130 -26.22 -17.65 -14.72
C ALA A 130 -27.35 -17.41 -13.72
N TRP A 131 -27.79 -16.17 -13.55
CA TRP A 131 -28.84 -15.81 -12.61
C TRP A 131 -30.24 -16.14 -13.18
N GLN A 132 -30.83 -17.24 -12.68
CA GLN A 132 -32.15 -17.69 -13.10
C GLN A 132 -33.26 -17.25 -12.15
N SER A 133 -32.99 -17.27 -10.84
CA SER A 133 -33.95 -16.85 -9.81
C SER A 133 -33.24 -16.58 -8.48
N TRP A 134 -33.98 -16.04 -7.52
CA TRP A 134 -33.51 -15.97 -6.13
C TRP A 134 -33.39 -17.35 -5.51
N GLY A 135 -32.34 -17.56 -4.72
CA GLY A 135 -32.10 -18.79 -3.94
C GLY A 135 -31.64 -18.45 -2.52
N PRO A 136 -32.04 -19.23 -1.49
CA PRO A 136 -31.80 -18.90 -0.08
C PRO A 136 -30.30 -18.83 0.29
N TYR A 137 -29.44 -19.54 -0.44
CA TYR A 137 -27.99 -19.58 -0.20
C TYR A 137 -27.18 -19.14 -1.43
N LEU A 138 -27.83 -18.56 -2.43
CA LEU A 138 -27.13 -18.10 -3.63
C LEU A 138 -26.10 -17.05 -3.24
N LEU A 139 -24.80 -17.34 -3.52
CA LEU A 139 -23.65 -16.46 -3.26
C LEU A 139 -23.61 -15.90 -1.83
N SER A 140 -24.07 -16.69 -0.84
CA SER A 140 -23.98 -16.30 0.57
C SER A 140 -22.55 -16.10 0.99
N GLY A 141 -22.26 -14.95 1.60
CA GLY A 141 -20.95 -14.57 2.11
C GLY A 141 -20.89 -14.58 3.63
N LYS A 142 -19.86 -13.94 4.20
CA LYS A 142 -19.62 -13.77 5.63
C LYS A 142 -20.03 -12.36 6.08
N ASP A 143 -20.66 -12.25 7.25
CA ASP A 143 -21.01 -10.96 7.83
C ASP A 143 -19.78 -10.31 8.51
N VAL A 144 -19.65 -9.01 8.29
CA VAL A 144 -18.68 -8.17 9.03
C VAL A 144 -19.30 -7.67 10.35
N PHE A 145 -20.61 -7.49 10.37
CA PHE A 145 -21.34 -7.09 11.57
C PHE A 145 -21.19 -8.13 12.70
N ASN A 146 -20.89 -7.66 13.93
CA ASN A 146 -20.64 -8.50 15.12
C ASN A 146 -19.41 -9.43 15.02
N SER A 147 -18.50 -9.21 14.07
CA SER A 147 -17.29 -10.03 13.93
C SER A 147 -16.10 -9.49 14.73
N THR A 148 -15.05 -10.29 14.88
CA THR A 148 -13.76 -9.87 15.42
C THR A 148 -12.80 -9.50 14.28
N ILE A 149 -12.30 -8.26 14.30
CA ILE A 149 -11.36 -7.74 13.31
C ILE A 149 -9.98 -7.59 13.93
N GLY A 150 -8.99 -8.30 13.39
CA GLY A 150 -7.60 -8.19 13.77
C GLY A 150 -6.87 -7.20 12.85
N ILE A 151 -6.25 -6.16 13.40
CA ILE A 151 -5.45 -5.19 12.65
C ILE A 151 -3.98 -5.42 12.96
N TYR A 152 -3.21 -5.89 11.97
CA TYR A 152 -1.76 -5.97 12.03
C TYR A 152 -1.15 -4.68 11.50
N GLY A 153 -0.70 -3.80 12.43
CA GLY A 153 -0.21 -2.47 12.13
C GLY A 153 -1.21 -1.35 12.48
N MET A 154 -1.28 -0.90 13.74
CA MET A 154 -2.16 0.17 14.23
C MET A 154 -1.50 1.57 14.07
N GLY A 155 -0.90 1.84 12.90
CA GLY A 155 -0.47 3.17 12.48
C GLY A 155 -1.64 4.03 12.01
N ASP A 156 -1.37 5.14 11.29
CA ASP A 156 -2.42 6.08 10.86
C ASP A 156 -3.47 5.41 9.98
N ILE A 157 -3.06 4.53 9.04
CA ILE A 157 -3.98 3.77 8.18
C ILE A 157 -4.79 2.76 9.01
N GLY A 158 -4.14 2.03 9.93
CA GLY A 158 -4.83 1.10 10.83
C GLY A 158 -5.87 1.77 11.71
N LYS A 159 -5.55 2.95 12.27
CA LYS A 159 -6.50 3.79 13.04
C LYS A 159 -7.65 4.31 12.17
N ALA A 160 -7.35 4.75 10.96
CA ALA A 160 -8.38 5.20 10.02
C ALA A 160 -9.29 4.05 9.59
N PHE A 161 -8.76 2.82 9.48
CA PHE A 161 -9.54 1.60 9.25
C PHE A 161 -10.42 1.28 10.48
N ALA A 162 -9.85 1.27 11.69
CA ALA A 162 -10.59 1.02 12.95
C ALA A 162 -11.76 2.00 13.13
N ARG A 163 -11.59 3.27 12.78
CA ARG A 163 -12.66 4.26 12.81
C ARG A 163 -13.84 3.89 11.92
N ARG A 164 -13.61 3.30 10.75
CA ARG A 164 -14.66 2.86 9.81
C ARG A 164 -15.48 1.68 10.33
N LEU A 165 -14.93 0.90 11.25
CA LEU A 165 -15.59 -0.24 11.87
C LEU A 165 -16.65 0.15 12.94
N GLN A 166 -16.66 1.39 13.40
CA GLN A 166 -17.49 1.82 14.54
C GLN A 166 -19.00 1.57 14.33
N GLY A 167 -19.49 1.53 13.08
CA GLY A 167 -20.88 1.22 12.76
C GLY A 167 -21.22 -0.27 12.65
N PHE A 168 -20.24 -1.18 12.78
CA PHE A 168 -20.40 -2.61 12.53
C PHE A 168 -20.49 -3.46 13.80
N ASN A 169 -20.45 -2.84 14.99
CA ASN A 169 -20.46 -3.54 16.28
C ASN A 169 -19.40 -4.64 16.37
N THR A 170 -18.21 -4.36 15.83
CA THR A 170 -17.10 -5.32 15.78
C THR A 170 -16.27 -5.27 17.06
N ASN A 171 -15.65 -6.41 17.42
CA ASN A 171 -14.55 -6.47 18.37
C ASN A 171 -13.24 -6.20 17.63
N ILE A 172 -12.47 -5.17 18.03
CA ILE A 172 -11.23 -4.79 17.36
C ILE A 172 -10.03 -5.26 18.17
N LEU A 173 -9.28 -6.21 17.63
CA LEU A 173 -7.98 -6.63 18.11
C LEU A 173 -6.88 -5.97 17.29
N TYR A 174 -5.74 -5.66 17.90
CA TYR A 174 -4.60 -5.21 17.11
C TYR A 174 -3.27 -5.74 17.66
N HIS A 175 -2.33 -5.94 16.73
CA HIS A 175 -0.94 -6.21 17.05
C HIS A 175 -0.04 -5.17 16.36
N ASN A 176 0.93 -4.66 17.11
CA ASN A 176 1.91 -3.69 16.65
C ASN A 176 3.19 -3.83 17.48
N ARG A 177 4.32 -3.31 16.98
CA ARG A 177 5.59 -3.29 17.72
C ARG A 177 5.47 -2.61 19.10
N SER A 178 4.66 -1.56 19.16
CA SER A 178 4.36 -0.83 20.38
C SER A 178 2.85 -0.64 20.55
N ARG A 179 2.41 -0.55 21.79
CA ARG A 179 1.01 -0.34 22.16
C ARG A 179 0.56 1.10 21.83
N HIS A 180 -0.63 1.25 21.26
CA HIS A 180 -1.27 2.51 20.91
C HIS A 180 -2.46 2.79 21.81
N LYS A 181 -2.23 3.46 22.93
CA LYS A 181 -3.27 3.79 23.94
C LYS A 181 -4.38 4.69 23.41
N ASP A 182 -4.07 5.53 22.43
CA ASP A 182 -5.03 6.37 21.73
C ASP A 182 -6.04 5.51 20.93
N ALA A 183 -5.57 4.51 20.18
CA ALA A 183 -6.45 3.60 19.46
C ALA A 183 -7.34 2.76 20.40
N GLU A 184 -6.82 2.40 21.59
CA GLU A 184 -7.60 1.71 22.63
C GLU A 184 -8.72 2.62 23.19
N ALA A 185 -8.42 3.88 23.42
CA ALA A 185 -9.39 4.85 23.94
C ALA A 185 -10.44 5.25 22.89
N ASP A 186 -10.00 5.49 21.64
CA ASP A 186 -10.85 6.05 20.60
C ASP A 186 -11.73 4.99 19.92
N PHE A 187 -11.26 3.74 19.82
CA PHE A 187 -11.92 2.68 19.05
C PHE A 187 -12.26 1.45 19.89
N ASN A 188 -12.00 1.47 21.19
CA ASN A 188 -12.13 0.30 22.09
C ASN A 188 -11.34 -0.92 21.56
N ALA A 189 -10.18 -0.65 20.93
CA ALA A 189 -9.32 -1.68 20.38
C ALA A 189 -8.50 -2.35 21.49
N THR A 190 -8.28 -3.66 21.38
CA THR A 190 -7.51 -4.44 22.35
C THR A 190 -6.16 -4.83 21.77
N TYR A 191 -5.07 -4.47 22.47
CA TYR A 191 -3.72 -4.92 22.12
C TYR A 191 -3.52 -6.38 22.50
N VAL A 192 -3.12 -7.20 21.52
CA VAL A 192 -2.93 -8.66 21.72
C VAL A 192 -1.59 -9.12 21.12
N SER A 193 -1.17 -10.36 21.44
CA SER A 193 -0.06 -11.01 20.74
C SER A 193 -0.41 -11.27 19.27
N PHE A 194 0.59 -11.55 18.44
CA PHE A 194 0.35 -11.90 17.05
C PHE A 194 -0.45 -13.20 16.92
N GLU A 195 -0.11 -14.21 17.74
CA GLU A 195 -0.77 -15.50 17.78
C GLU A 195 -2.26 -15.35 18.18
N THR A 196 -2.56 -14.54 19.20
CA THR A 196 -3.94 -14.23 19.60
C THR A 196 -4.69 -13.52 18.50
N LEU A 197 -4.06 -12.57 17.81
CA LEU A 197 -4.66 -11.87 16.67
C LEU A 197 -5.04 -12.85 15.56
N LEU A 198 -4.16 -13.81 15.23
CA LEU A 198 -4.44 -14.84 14.23
C LEU A 198 -5.61 -15.73 14.65
N ALA A 199 -5.56 -16.28 15.86
CA ALA A 199 -6.51 -17.29 16.34
C ALA A 199 -7.93 -16.76 16.59
N GLU A 200 -8.07 -15.48 16.97
CA GLU A 200 -9.36 -14.93 17.39
C GLU A 200 -10.07 -14.09 16.32
N SER A 201 -9.38 -13.69 15.27
CA SER A 201 -9.94 -12.79 14.25
C SER A 201 -10.75 -13.54 13.20
N ASP A 202 -11.90 -12.95 12.82
CA ASP A 202 -12.70 -13.37 11.67
C ASP A 202 -12.20 -12.71 10.37
N PHE A 203 -11.62 -11.51 10.52
CA PHE A 203 -10.96 -10.76 9.45
C PHE A 203 -9.62 -10.25 9.96
N ILE A 204 -8.58 -10.38 9.16
CA ILE A 204 -7.24 -9.88 9.49
C ILE A 204 -6.83 -8.86 8.44
N ILE A 205 -6.55 -7.64 8.90
CA ILE A 205 -6.17 -6.51 8.05
C ILE A 205 -4.71 -6.19 8.27
N CYS A 206 -3.88 -6.34 7.23
CA CYS A 206 -2.47 -5.95 7.25
C CYS A 206 -2.31 -4.53 6.70
N THR A 207 -1.84 -3.61 7.58
CA THR A 207 -1.48 -2.23 7.25
C THR A 207 -0.05 -1.89 7.69
N ALA A 208 0.71 -2.90 8.13
CA ALA A 208 2.08 -2.70 8.61
C ALA A 208 3.03 -2.27 7.47
N PRO A 209 4.11 -1.53 7.77
CA PRO A 209 5.18 -1.27 6.82
C PRO A 209 6.06 -2.52 6.63
N LEU A 210 6.73 -2.60 5.47
CA LEU A 210 7.74 -3.62 5.23
C LEU A 210 9.03 -3.27 5.98
N THR A 211 9.47 -4.19 6.82
CA THR A 211 10.75 -4.15 7.54
C THR A 211 11.35 -5.56 7.57
N LYS A 212 12.56 -5.71 8.10
CA LYS A 212 13.17 -7.04 8.28
C LYS A 212 12.31 -7.95 9.18
N GLU A 213 11.64 -7.37 10.19
CA GLU A 213 10.80 -8.09 11.14
C GLU A 213 9.41 -8.43 10.59
N THR A 214 8.92 -7.68 9.61
CA THR A 214 7.60 -7.91 9.01
C THR A 214 7.67 -8.68 7.70
N HIS A 215 8.84 -8.85 7.10
CA HIS A 215 9.05 -9.65 5.88
C HIS A 215 8.61 -11.10 6.12
N HIS A 216 7.70 -11.61 5.27
CA HIS A 216 7.10 -12.94 5.37
C HIS A 216 6.53 -13.25 6.78
N LYS A 217 6.00 -12.22 7.45
CA LYS A 217 5.36 -12.39 8.76
C LYS A 217 4.12 -13.28 8.68
N PHE A 218 3.38 -13.17 7.57
CA PHE A 218 2.29 -14.08 7.25
C PHE A 218 2.85 -15.22 6.38
N ASN A 219 3.40 -16.22 7.02
CA ASN A 219 3.93 -17.46 6.47
C ASN A 219 2.95 -18.63 6.70
N ALA A 220 3.32 -19.87 6.35
CA ALA A 220 2.49 -21.06 6.51
C ALA A 220 2.00 -21.23 7.95
N GLU A 221 2.90 -21.11 8.94
CA GLU A 221 2.55 -21.23 10.36
C GLU A 221 1.52 -20.17 10.79
N ALA A 222 1.62 -18.96 10.23
CA ALA A 222 0.65 -17.90 10.52
C ALA A 222 -0.74 -18.21 9.93
N PHE A 223 -0.82 -18.73 8.72
CA PHE A 223 -2.10 -19.11 8.11
C PHE A 223 -2.74 -20.31 8.80
N GLU A 224 -1.97 -21.34 9.19
CA GLU A 224 -2.44 -22.48 9.97
C GLU A 224 -3.07 -22.09 11.33
N GLN A 225 -2.63 -20.97 11.93
CA GLN A 225 -3.17 -20.46 13.20
C GLN A 225 -4.46 -19.65 13.03
N MET A 226 -4.83 -19.26 11.79
CA MET A 226 -6.06 -18.51 11.54
C MET A 226 -7.29 -19.42 11.63
N LYS A 227 -8.47 -18.81 11.77
CA LYS A 227 -9.73 -19.54 11.62
C LYS A 227 -9.89 -19.99 10.17
N ASN A 228 -10.40 -21.21 9.95
CA ASN A 228 -10.64 -21.73 8.59
C ASN A 228 -11.65 -20.89 7.77
N ASP A 229 -12.47 -20.09 8.43
CA ASP A 229 -13.40 -19.15 7.81
C ASP A 229 -12.89 -17.69 7.88
N ALA A 230 -11.62 -17.46 8.27
CA ALA A 230 -11.02 -16.15 8.28
C ALA A 230 -10.84 -15.58 6.87
N ILE A 231 -10.93 -14.26 6.77
CA ILE A 231 -10.64 -13.50 5.55
C ILE A 231 -9.43 -12.60 5.81
N PHE A 232 -8.43 -12.72 4.94
CA PHE A 232 -7.19 -11.94 5.03
C PHE A 232 -7.19 -10.78 4.05
N ILE A 233 -6.85 -9.56 4.50
CA ILE A 233 -6.77 -8.36 3.67
C ILE A 233 -5.37 -7.75 3.79
N ASN A 234 -4.70 -7.51 2.67
CA ASN A 234 -3.40 -6.84 2.66
C ASN A 234 -3.44 -5.55 1.83
N ILE A 235 -3.25 -4.42 2.52
CA ILE A 235 -3.09 -3.08 1.95
C ILE A 235 -1.78 -2.41 2.40
N GLY A 236 -0.86 -3.19 2.98
CA GLY A 236 0.47 -2.76 3.42
C GLY A 236 1.51 -2.93 2.32
N ARG A 237 2.21 -4.07 2.35
CA ARG A 237 3.20 -4.48 1.35
C ARG A 237 3.07 -5.97 1.05
N GLY A 238 3.28 -6.35 -0.21
CA GLY A 238 3.18 -7.76 -0.63
C GLY A 238 4.17 -8.67 0.08
N GLN A 239 5.43 -8.24 0.23
CA GLN A 239 6.48 -9.03 0.88
C GLN A 239 6.29 -9.24 2.41
N ILE A 240 5.24 -8.69 3.01
CA ILE A 240 4.85 -9.07 4.39
C ILE A 240 4.24 -10.47 4.41
N VAL A 241 3.76 -10.93 3.28
CA VAL A 241 3.16 -12.24 3.06
C VAL A 241 4.13 -13.14 2.32
N ASP A 242 4.30 -14.37 2.78
CA ASP A 242 4.81 -15.45 1.94
C ASP A 242 3.68 -15.87 0.99
N GLU A 243 3.81 -15.49 -0.27
CA GLU A 243 2.75 -15.66 -1.25
C GLU A 243 2.50 -17.14 -1.59
N THR A 244 3.55 -17.98 -1.53
CA THR A 244 3.41 -19.43 -1.68
C THR A 244 2.56 -20.00 -0.54
N ALA A 245 2.86 -19.61 0.69
CA ALA A 245 2.08 -20.04 1.85
C ALA A 245 0.62 -19.56 1.80
N LEU A 246 0.35 -18.35 1.29
CA LEU A 246 -1.02 -17.86 1.07
C LEU A 246 -1.78 -18.71 0.04
N ILE A 247 -1.13 -19.08 -1.07
CA ILE A 247 -1.72 -19.94 -2.10
C ILE A 247 -2.07 -21.30 -1.50
N ASP A 248 -1.13 -21.92 -0.79
CA ASP A 248 -1.33 -23.21 -0.13
C ASP A 248 -2.47 -23.14 0.91
N ALA A 249 -2.53 -22.08 1.72
CA ALA A 249 -3.58 -21.87 2.71
C ALA A 249 -4.98 -21.77 2.08
N LEU A 250 -5.10 -21.11 0.93
CA LEU A 250 -6.36 -21.04 0.17
C LEU A 250 -6.74 -22.41 -0.42
N ASP A 251 -5.77 -23.16 -0.96
CA ASP A 251 -5.98 -24.47 -1.56
C ASP A 251 -6.37 -25.52 -0.51
N ASN A 252 -5.73 -25.47 0.66
CA ASN A 252 -6.01 -26.36 1.80
C ASN A 252 -7.22 -25.93 2.63
N LYS A 253 -7.83 -24.73 2.33
CA LYS A 253 -8.94 -24.14 3.09
C LYS A 253 -8.58 -23.85 4.55
N GLU A 254 -7.36 -23.46 4.79
CA GLU A 254 -6.90 -22.97 6.09
C GLU A 254 -7.47 -21.56 6.36
N ILE A 255 -7.72 -20.79 5.29
CA ILE A 255 -8.49 -19.55 5.31
C ILE A 255 -9.57 -19.57 4.23
N LEU A 256 -10.63 -18.77 4.42
CA LEU A 256 -11.76 -18.72 3.50
C LEU A 256 -11.41 -17.98 2.21
N ALA A 257 -10.82 -16.79 2.33
CA ALA A 257 -10.63 -15.87 1.21
C ALA A 257 -9.56 -14.80 1.51
N CYS A 258 -9.12 -14.08 0.50
CA CYS A 258 -8.27 -12.91 0.69
C CYS A 258 -8.60 -11.75 -0.27
N GLY A 259 -8.32 -10.52 0.20
CA GLY A 259 -8.36 -9.29 -0.60
C GLY A 259 -6.99 -8.60 -0.57
N LEU A 260 -6.40 -8.36 -1.73
CA LEU A 260 -5.02 -7.90 -1.85
C LEU A 260 -4.95 -6.65 -2.74
N ASP A 261 -4.44 -5.55 -2.20
CA ASP A 261 -4.06 -4.39 -3.01
C ASP A 261 -2.57 -4.41 -3.38
N VAL A 262 -1.81 -5.29 -2.73
CA VAL A 262 -0.36 -5.42 -2.89
C VAL A 262 0.06 -6.88 -2.98
N LEU A 263 1.11 -7.15 -3.76
CA LEU A 263 1.65 -8.49 -4.03
C LEU A 263 3.18 -8.49 -3.89
N GLY A 264 3.75 -9.69 -3.74
CA GLY A 264 5.19 -9.88 -3.56
C GLY A 264 6.02 -9.30 -4.70
N ASN A 265 5.57 -9.49 -5.93
CA ASN A 265 6.11 -8.88 -7.13
C ASN A 265 5.00 -8.18 -7.91
N GLU A 266 5.17 -6.91 -8.20
CA GLU A 266 4.23 -6.08 -8.96
C GLU A 266 4.90 -5.51 -10.22
N PRO A 267 4.24 -5.53 -11.40
CA PRO A 267 2.90 -6.07 -11.65
C PRO A 267 2.86 -7.59 -11.84
N ILE A 268 1.69 -8.19 -11.61
CA ILE A 268 1.39 -9.59 -11.98
C ILE A 268 0.65 -9.64 -13.32
N ASP A 269 0.59 -10.83 -13.92
CA ASP A 269 -0.19 -11.10 -15.13
C ASP A 269 -1.27 -12.18 -14.89
N HIS A 270 -2.00 -12.53 -15.96
CA HIS A 270 -3.11 -13.48 -15.89
C HIS A 270 -2.70 -14.93 -15.59
N THR A 271 -1.40 -15.25 -15.64
CA THR A 271 -0.87 -16.60 -15.33
C THR A 271 -0.56 -16.76 -13.83
N HIS A 272 -0.63 -15.69 -13.08
CA HIS A 272 -0.35 -15.71 -11.65
C HIS A 272 -1.31 -16.64 -10.89
N PRO A 273 -0.81 -17.52 -9.98
CA PRO A 273 -1.63 -18.53 -9.32
C PRO A 273 -2.83 -18.00 -8.51
N LEU A 274 -2.79 -16.76 -8.07
CA LEU A 274 -3.92 -16.13 -7.37
C LEU A 274 -5.01 -15.60 -8.32
N MET A 275 -4.74 -15.51 -9.64
CA MET A 275 -5.72 -14.98 -10.59
C MET A 275 -6.81 -16.01 -10.92
N GLY A 276 -8.03 -15.50 -11.13
CA GLY A 276 -9.17 -16.31 -11.55
C GLY A 276 -9.85 -17.11 -10.43
N ARG A 277 -9.43 -16.98 -9.18
CA ARG A 277 -10.04 -17.62 -8.01
C ARG A 277 -11.24 -16.82 -7.51
N ASP A 278 -12.34 -17.50 -7.18
CA ASP A 278 -13.55 -16.83 -6.66
C ASP A 278 -13.38 -16.29 -5.23
N ASN A 279 -12.43 -16.87 -4.47
CA ASN A 279 -12.11 -16.46 -3.10
C ASN A 279 -10.90 -15.51 -3.00
N VAL A 280 -10.49 -14.89 -4.12
CA VAL A 280 -9.38 -13.93 -4.16
C VAL A 280 -9.81 -12.67 -4.90
N LEU A 281 -9.68 -11.52 -4.24
CA LEU A 281 -9.91 -10.21 -4.85
C LEU A 281 -8.60 -9.43 -4.88
N ILE A 282 -8.13 -9.09 -6.08
CA ILE A 282 -6.87 -8.34 -6.28
C ILE A 282 -7.18 -6.99 -6.90
N THR A 283 -6.55 -5.94 -6.38
CA THR A 283 -6.52 -4.60 -6.97
C THR A 283 -5.08 -4.17 -7.26
N PRO A 284 -4.83 -3.36 -8.31
CA PRO A 284 -3.47 -3.11 -8.80
C PRO A 284 -2.80 -1.94 -8.06
N HIS A 285 -2.60 -2.09 -6.74
CA HIS A 285 -1.95 -1.12 -5.84
C HIS A 285 -2.58 0.28 -5.93
N ILE A 286 -3.89 0.32 -5.69
CA ILE A 286 -4.72 1.54 -5.81
C ILE A 286 -5.15 2.14 -4.47
N GLY A 287 -4.51 1.78 -3.36
CA GLY A 287 -4.84 2.26 -2.00
C GLY A 287 -5.01 3.76 -1.90
N SER A 288 -4.19 4.53 -2.60
CA SER A 288 -4.27 6.00 -2.62
C SER A 288 -4.95 6.58 -3.88
N ALA A 289 -5.64 5.78 -4.69
CA ALA A 289 -6.07 6.15 -6.04
C ALA A 289 -7.40 6.91 -6.07
N SER A 290 -7.54 8.01 -5.33
CA SER A 290 -8.53 9.05 -5.63
C SER A 290 -7.86 10.24 -6.31
N VAL A 291 -8.59 10.97 -7.16
CA VAL A 291 -8.04 12.14 -7.86
C VAL A 291 -7.51 13.16 -6.87
N THR A 292 -8.29 13.48 -5.85
CA THR A 292 -7.90 14.45 -4.80
C THR A 292 -6.66 14.01 -4.05
N THR A 293 -6.58 12.74 -3.64
CA THR A 293 -5.43 12.21 -2.90
C THR A 293 -4.18 12.22 -3.76
N ARG A 294 -4.26 11.77 -5.02
CA ARG A 294 -3.12 11.78 -5.94
C ARG A 294 -2.65 13.20 -6.26
N ASP A 295 -3.56 14.16 -6.42
CA ASP A 295 -3.23 15.58 -6.58
C ASP A 295 -2.49 16.12 -5.33
N ASN A 296 -2.96 15.80 -4.14
CA ASN A 296 -2.32 16.21 -2.89
C ASN A 296 -0.93 15.56 -2.71
N MET A 297 -0.76 14.30 -3.06
CA MET A 297 0.54 13.62 -3.04
C MET A 297 1.54 14.29 -3.99
N ILE A 298 1.13 14.58 -5.23
CA ILE A 298 1.97 15.28 -6.21
C ILE A 298 2.34 16.67 -5.68
N GLN A 299 1.37 17.41 -5.16
CA GLN A 299 1.63 18.74 -4.62
C GLN A 299 2.61 18.71 -3.46
N LEU A 300 2.51 17.73 -2.55
CA LEU A 300 3.43 17.57 -1.43
C LEU A 300 4.86 17.25 -1.90
N CYS A 301 5.02 16.40 -2.92
CA CYS A 301 6.31 16.15 -3.55
C CYS A 301 6.93 17.43 -4.14
N ILE A 302 6.12 18.24 -4.84
CA ILE A 302 6.56 19.53 -5.40
C ILE A 302 7.00 20.47 -4.29
N ASN A 303 6.22 20.60 -3.22
CA ASN A 303 6.53 21.47 -2.08
C ASN A 303 7.85 21.04 -1.40
N ASN A 304 8.11 19.74 -1.29
CA ASN A 304 9.36 19.21 -0.75
C ASN A 304 10.57 19.54 -1.67
N ILE A 305 10.41 19.37 -2.97
CA ILE A 305 11.46 19.74 -3.95
C ILE A 305 11.74 21.24 -3.85
N GLU A 306 10.70 22.08 -3.87
CA GLU A 306 10.85 23.53 -3.77
C GLU A 306 11.57 23.93 -2.48
N ALA A 307 11.18 23.38 -1.34
CA ALA A 307 11.79 23.67 -0.05
C ALA A 307 13.30 23.39 -0.08
N VAL A 308 13.71 22.18 -0.52
CA VAL A 308 15.14 21.82 -0.59
C VAL A 308 15.88 22.70 -1.60
N MET A 309 15.32 22.97 -2.78
CA MET A 309 15.96 23.79 -3.81
C MET A 309 16.11 25.27 -3.40
N THR A 310 15.27 25.74 -2.48
CA THR A 310 15.34 27.10 -1.91
C THR A 310 16.04 27.16 -0.53
N ASN A 311 16.72 26.08 -0.13
CA ASN A 311 17.43 25.91 1.16
C ASN A 311 16.47 26.09 2.38
N GLN A 312 15.24 25.67 2.24
CA GLN A 312 14.25 25.59 3.32
C GLN A 312 14.14 24.16 3.85
N VAL A 313 13.55 24.00 5.03
CA VAL A 313 13.29 22.69 5.62
C VAL A 313 12.18 21.99 4.83
N PRO A 314 12.39 20.77 4.32
CA PRO A 314 11.34 20.02 3.64
C PRO A 314 10.19 19.69 4.61
N HIS A 315 8.97 19.52 4.05
CA HIS A 315 7.77 19.30 4.85
C HIS A 315 7.72 17.92 5.49
N THR A 316 8.24 16.89 4.77
CA THR A 316 8.13 15.49 5.18
C THR A 316 9.43 14.72 4.94
N PRO A 317 10.54 15.13 5.59
CA PRO A 317 11.81 14.41 5.46
C PRO A 317 11.73 13.04 6.15
N VAL A 318 12.41 12.06 5.56
CA VAL A 318 12.57 10.70 6.10
C VAL A 318 13.91 10.58 6.83
N ASN A 319 14.94 11.33 6.40
CA ASN A 319 16.28 11.37 6.95
C ASN A 319 16.74 12.79 7.27
#